data_199d8103021e79ab93d715c2a29a3c0e
#
_entry.id   199d8103021e79ab93d715c2a29a3c0e
#
_cell.length_a   1.000
_cell.length_b   1.000
_cell.length_c   1.000
_cell.angle_alpha   90.00
_cell.angle_beta   90.00
_cell.angle_gamma   90.00
#
_symmetry.space_group_name_H-M   'P 1'
#
loop_
_entity.id
_entity.type
_entity.pdbx_description
1 polymer ?
#
loop_
_entity_poly.entity_id
_entity_poly.type
_entity_poly.pdbx_seq_one_letter_code
_entity_poly.pdbx_strand_id
1 'polypeptide(L)'
;MAEKKIRNLNKKLEVVQKGFANGVATNFPLTEKQKEKMIEKATAAYAKFLEALDCDWQNDPNSADTPRRVAKAYVNDLWAGRYTAMSPITSFPSDGYDGIVIERNIPLTSMCSHHHQTIKGVVHIGYIAGEGGQVIGLSKLNRIVELFGRRGAIQEQLTSAIHNAVDKVTGGNRGVIVTVVATHNCVSCRGVKHDGASMVTTKASGVFRQNTNLARKEFFDSIKINNGGHQI
;
A
#
# COMPACT_ATOMS: atom_id res chain seq x y z
N MET A 1 -25.23 14.39 28.36
CA MET A 1 -24.06 13.48 28.49
C MET A 1 -23.86 12.56 27.27
N ALA A 2 -24.87 11.98 26.69
CA ALA A 2 -24.78 11.11 25.52
C ALA A 2 -24.22 11.80 24.26
N GLU A 3 -24.70 12.99 23.92
CA GLU A 3 -24.22 13.73 22.74
C GLU A 3 -22.73 14.12 22.81
N LYS A 4 -22.24 14.49 24.00
CA LYS A 4 -20.81 14.78 24.21
C LYS A 4 -19.94 13.53 24.03
N LYS A 5 -20.49 12.37 24.42
CA LYS A 5 -19.81 11.07 24.24
C LYS A 5 -19.77 10.65 22.76
N ILE A 6 -20.87 10.89 22.02
CA ILE A 6 -20.95 10.62 20.57
C ILE A 6 -20.04 11.58 19.78
N ARG A 7 -20.01 12.87 20.09
CA ARG A 7 -19.08 13.83 19.47
C ARG A 7 -17.61 13.45 19.70
N ASN A 8 -17.26 13.03 20.92
CA ASN A 8 -15.90 12.58 21.20
C ASN A 8 -15.56 11.27 20.49
N LEU A 9 -16.52 10.35 20.34
CA LEU A 9 -16.34 9.10 19.61
C LEU A 9 -16.12 9.37 18.11
N ASN A 10 -16.94 10.24 17.52
CA ASN A 10 -16.80 10.63 16.11
C ASN A 10 -15.46 11.34 15.83
N LYS A 11 -15.04 12.25 16.72
CA LYS A 11 -13.75 12.92 16.63
C LYS A 11 -12.57 11.93 16.76
N LYS A 12 -12.69 10.93 17.64
CA LYS A 12 -11.71 9.87 17.82
C LYS A 12 -11.67 8.93 16.60
N LEU A 13 -12.81 8.59 16.01
CA LEU A 13 -12.92 7.83 14.77
C LEU A 13 -12.33 8.59 13.58
N GLU A 14 -12.58 9.90 13.48
CA GLU A 14 -12.01 10.74 12.43
C GLU A 14 -10.47 10.81 12.52
N VAL A 15 -9.92 10.95 13.72
CA VAL A 15 -8.47 10.92 13.96
C VAL A 15 -7.88 9.55 13.58
N VAL A 16 -8.56 8.45 13.95
CA VAL A 16 -8.14 7.10 13.60
C VAL A 16 -8.18 6.86 12.10
N GLN A 17 -9.18 7.41 11.40
CA GLN A 17 -9.27 7.31 9.94
C GLN A 17 -8.17 8.07 9.20
N LYS A 18 -7.63 9.14 9.77
CA LYS A 18 -6.53 9.93 9.19
C LYS A 18 -5.15 9.41 9.57
N GLY A 19 -5.04 8.52 10.55
CA GLY A 19 -3.78 7.98 11.03
C GLY A 19 -3.13 6.98 10.07
N PHE A 20 -1.83 6.78 10.22
CA PHE A 20 -1.08 5.76 9.47
C PHE A 20 -1.45 4.33 9.89
N ALA A 21 -1.79 4.13 11.18
CA ALA A 21 -2.14 2.82 11.72
C ALA A 21 -3.31 2.14 11.01
N ASN A 22 -4.13 2.90 10.31
CA ASN A 22 -5.20 2.41 9.47
C ASN A 22 -4.81 2.45 7.98
N GLY A 23 -3.74 1.78 7.60
CA GLY A 23 -3.40 1.58 6.19
C GLY A 23 -4.55 1.00 5.36
N VAL A 24 -5.54 0.45 6.04
CA VAL A 24 -6.81 -0.04 5.49
C VAL A 24 -7.85 1.08 5.38
N ALA A 25 -7.67 2.18 6.11
CA ALA A 25 -8.70 3.19 6.22
C ALA A 25 -8.84 4.00 4.95
N THR A 26 -10.04 4.29 4.71
CA THR A 26 -10.70 5.20 3.79
C THR A 26 -9.76 6.17 3.08
N ASN A 27 -9.81 6.13 1.76
CA ASN A 27 -9.32 7.20 0.93
C ASN A 27 -9.97 8.50 1.36
N PHE A 28 -9.18 9.57 1.33
CA PHE A 28 -9.69 10.94 1.39
C PHE A 28 -9.51 11.59 0.01
N PRO A 29 -10.37 11.28 -0.98
CA PRO A 29 -10.22 11.86 -2.29
C PRO A 29 -10.24 13.39 -2.17
N LEU A 30 -9.20 14.02 -2.67
CA LEU A 30 -9.05 15.46 -2.65
C LEU A 30 -9.15 15.99 -4.07
N THR A 31 -9.79 17.17 -4.22
CA THR A 31 -9.71 17.95 -5.46
C THR A 31 -8.31 18.54 -5.63
N GLU A 32 -7.92 18.91 -6.85
CA GLU A 32 -6.61 19.53 -7.11
C GLU A 32 -6.41 20.81 -6.28
N LYS A 33 -7.47 21.62 -6.12
CA LYS A 33 -7.42 22.80 -5.24
C LYS A 33 -7.14 22.47 -3.78
N GLN A 34 -7.68 21.35 -3.29
CA GLN A 34 -7.42 20.88 -1.91
C GLN A 34 -5.99 20.33 -1.78
N LYS A 35 -5.49 19.63 -2.79
CA LYS A 35 -4.10 19.15 -2.83
C LYS A 35 -3.12 20.33 -2.84
N GLU A 36 -3.36 21.37 -3.66
CA GLU A 36 -2.50 22.55 -3.69
C GLU A 36 -2.43 23.26 -2.33
N LYS A 37 -3.59 23.48 -1.67
CA LYS A 37 -3.61 24.02 -0.30
C LYS A 37 -2.87 23.13 0.71
N MET A 38 -2.92 21.82 0.53
CA MET A 38 -2.17 20.86 1.37
C MET A 38 -0.67 21.01 1.11
N ILE A 39 -0.25 21.11 -0.14
CA ILE A 39 1.14 21.34 -0.55
C ILE A 39 1.67 22.63 0.05
N GLU A 40 0.93 23.74 -0.05
CA GLU A 40 1.32 25.02 0.56
C GLU A 40 1.57 24.89 2.07
N LYS A 41 0.65 24.26 2.80
CA LYS A 41 0.79 24.05 4.25
C LYS A 41 1.97 23.14 4.58
N ALA A 42 2.14 22.06 3.82
CA ALA A 42 3.24 21.11 4.01
C ALA A 42 4.59 21.76 3.68
N THR A 43 4.65 22.62 2.65
CA THR A 43 5.83 23.41 2.30
C THR A 43 6.27 24.27 3.47
N ALA A 44 5.35 25.07 4.05
CA ALA A 44 5.66 25.92 5.19
C ALA A 44 6.11 25.13 6.43
N ALA A 45 5.50 23.96 6.66
CA ALA A 45 5.89 23.09 7.79
C ALA A 45 7.29 22.46 7.57
N TYR A 46 7.59 22.03 6.34
CA TYR A 46 8.90 21.44 6.02
C TYR A 46 10.02 22.49 6.04
N ALA A 47 9.76 23.73 5.62
CA ALA A 47 10.69 24.84 5.77
C ALA A 47 11.10 25.02 7.25
N LYS A 48 10.13 25.07 8.15
CA LYS A 48 10.37 25.14 9.60
C LYS A 48 11.14 23.92 10.13
N PHE A 49 10.91 22.75 9.56
CA PHE A 49 11.67 21.55 9.93
C PHE A 49 13.15 21.69 9.55
N LEU A 50 13.45 22.22 8.36
CA LEU A 50 14.84 22.47 7.94
C LEU A 50 15.51 23.54 8.80
N GLU A 51 14.80 24.61 9.14
CA GLU A 51 15.27 25.67 10.06
C GLU A 51 15.60 25.08 11.45
N ALA A 52 14.76 24.18 11.96
CA ALA A 52 15.00 23.51 13.25
C ALA A 52 16.22 22.56 13.24
N LEU A 53 16.71 22.18 12.05
CA LEU A 53 17.94 21.41 11.85
C LEU A 53 19.14 22.30 11.49
N ASP A 54 19.03 23.61 11.65
CA ASP A 54 20.07 24.61 11.29
C ASP A 54 20.51 24.51 9.82
N CYS A 55 19.60 24.08 8.92
CA CYS A 55 19.86 24.02 7.49
C CYS A 55 19.51 25.36 6.84
N ASP A 56 20.49 26.05 6.29
CA ASP A 56 20.31 27.29 5.50
C ASP A 56 19.87 26.95 4.07
N TRP A 57 18.65 26.42 3.95
CA TRP A 57 18.10 26.00 2.67
C TRP A 57 17.75 27.15 1.73
N GLN A 58 17.50 28.34 2.28
CA GLN A 58 17.04 29.51 1.53
C GLN A 58 18.14 30.12 0.68
N ASN A 59 19.37 30.14 1.19
CA ASN A 59 20.53 30.73 0.54
C ASN A 59 21.32 29.74 -0.34
N ASP A 60 20.95 28.44 -0.30
CA ASP A 60 21.52 27.42 -1.19
C ASP A 60 20.66 27.24 -2.45
N PRO A 61 21.19 27.57 -3.65
CA PRO A 61 20.47 27.46 -4.92
C PRO A 61 19.94 26.03 -5.19
N ASN A 62 20.57 24.98 -4.65
CA ASN A 62 20.13 23.60 -4.86
C ASN A 62 18.94 23.24 -3.96
N SER A 63 18.82 23.84 -2.79
CA SER A 63 17.81 23.49 -1.78
C SER A 63 16.73 24.55 -1.58
N ALA A 64 16.84 25.73 -2.21
CA ALA A 64 15.86 26.80 -2.05
C ALA A 64 14.40 26.38 -2.34
N ASP A 65 14.18 25.44 -3.26
CA ASP A 65 12.85 24.93 -3.59
C ASP A 65 12.54 23.55 -2.90
N THR A 66 13.45 23.03 -2.08
CA THR A 66 13.31 21.71 -1.43
C THR A 66 12.03 21.59 -0.61
N PRO A 67 11.60 22.58 0.21
CA PRO A 67 10.36 22.46 0.97
C PRO A 67 9.15 22.17 0.08
N ARG A 68 9.05 22.86 -1.05
CA ARG A 68 7.94 22.67 -1.99
C ARG A 68 8.06 21.34 -2.75
N ARG A 69 9.26 20.96 -3.17
CA ARG A 69 9.50 19.67 -3.84
C ARG A 69 9.13 18.49 -2.96
N VAL A 70 9.53 18.52 -1.70
CA VAL A 70 9.19 17.47 -0.73
C VAL A 70 7.68 17.42 -0.49
N ALA A 71 7.04 18.58 -0.27
CA ALA A 71 5.60 18.64 -0.08
C ALA A 71 4.82 18.08 -1.27
N LYS A 72 5.22 18.43 -2.51
CA LYS A 72 4.64 17.84 -3.74
C LYS A 72 4.84 16.35 -3.83
N ALA A 73 6.05 15.85 -3.56
CA ALA A 73 6.36 14.43 -3.58
C ALA A 73 5.47 13.65 -2.60
N TYR A 74 5.25 14.16 -1.40
CA TYR A 74 4.34 13.51 -0.44
C TYR A 74 2.90 13.47 -0.94
N VAL A 75 2.37 14.58 -1.45
CA VAL A 75 0.95 14.66 -1.81
C VAL A 75 0.65 13.94 -3.12
N ASN A 76 1.53 14.07 -4.12
CA ASN A 76 1.25 13.61 -5.48
C ASN A 76 1.83 12.22 -5.78
N ASP A 77 2.83 11.76 -5.01
CA ASP A 77 3.52 10.51 -5.28
C ASP A 77 3.47 9.56 -4.08
N LEU A 78 4.19 9.87 -3.01
CA LEU A 78 4.45 8.94 -1.90
C LEU A 78 3.18 8.57 -1.13
N TRP A 79 2.24 9.50 -1.00
CA TRP A 79 0.96 9.32 -0.33
C TRP A 79 -0.25 9.56 -1.23
N ALA A 80 -0.05 9.58 -2.53
CA ALA A 80 -1.13 9.80 -3.52
C ALA A 80 -2.33 8.86 -3.30
N GLY A 81 -2.08 7.61 -2.92
CA GLY A 81 -3.11 6.62 -2.62
C GLY A 81 -4.02 6.97 -1.42
N ARG A 82 -3.63 7.93 -0.56
CA ARG A 82 -4.50 8.46 0.50
C ARG A 82 -5.53 9.44 -0.04
N TYR A 83 -5.16 10.18 -1.07
CA TYR A 83 -5.87 11.34 -1.59
C TYR A 83 -6.58 11.05 -2.91
N THR A 84 -6.50 9.80 -3.39
CA THR A 84 -7.10 9.36 -4.65
C THR A 84 -8.18 8.31 -4.38
N ALA A 85 -9.32 8.42 -5.04
CA ALA A 85 -10.33 7.38 -5.01
C ALA A 85 -9.84 6.13 -5.73
N MET A 86 -10.24 4.95 -5.25
CA MET A 86 -9.99 3.72 -6.00
C MET A 86 -10.77 3.77 -7.32
N SER A 87 -10.06 3.56 -8.42
CA SER A 87 -10.70 3.46 -9.73
C SER A 87 -11.68 2.27 -9.76
N PRO A 88 -12.76 2.35 -10.54
CA PRO A 88 -13.66 1.22 -10.73
C PRO A 88 -12.90 -0.03 -11.18
N ILE A 89 -13.18 -1.15 -10.54
CA ILE A 89 -12.60 -2.44 -10.88
C ILE A 89 -13.51 -3.12 -11.88
N THR A 90 -12.98 -3.43 -13.06
CA THR A 90 -13.68 -4.24 -14.05
C THR A 90 -13.44 -5.70 -13.75
N SER A 91 -14.50 -6.47 -13.68
CA SER A 91 -14.49 -7.92 -13.54
C SER A 91 -15.35 -8.55 -14.63
N PHE A 92 -15.15 -9.84 -14.86
CA PHE A 92 -15.82 -10.62 -15.87
C PHE A 92 -16.30 -11.94 -15.25
N PRO A 93 -17.38 -12.57 -15.74
CA PRO A 93 -17.73 -13.92 -15.32
C PRO A 93 -16.55 -14.87 -15.49
N SER A 94 -16.38 -15.81 -14.59
CA SER A 94 -15.30 -16.81 -14.64
C SER A 94 -15.54 -17.86 -15.75
N ASP A 95 -16.74 -17.95 -16.27
CA ASP A 95 -17.17 -18.91 -17.31
C ASP A 95 -16.77 -20.36 -17.00
N GLY A 96 -16.88 -20.74 -15.70
CA GLY A 96 -16.54 -22.08 -15.24
C GLY A 96 -15.04 -22.30 -14.97
N TYR A 97 -14.18 -21.29 -15.12
CA TYR A 97 -12.78 -21.40 -14.71
C TYR A 97 -12.68 -21.52 -13.17
N ASP A 98 -12.17 -22.66 -12.70
CA ASP A 98 -12.09 -23.06 -11.30
C ASP A 98 -10.65 -23.17 -10.79
N GLY A 99 -9.66 -22.91 -11.65
CA GLY A 99 -8.24 -22.90 -11.32
C GLY A 99 -7.82 -21.65 -10.53
N ILE A 100 -6.58 -21.68 -10.08
CA ILE A 100 -5.97 -20.52 -9.41
C ILE A 100 -5.56 -19.45 -10.46
N VAL A 101 -5.97 -18.22 -10.23
CA VAL A 101 -5.46 -17.05 -10.95
C VAL A 101 -4.35 -16.44 -10.13
N ILE A 102 -3.15 -16.33 -10.71
CA ILE A 102 -1.97 -15.77 -10.02
C ILE A 102 -1.40 -14.61 -10.83
N GLU A 103 -1.26 -13.46 -10.21
CA GLU A 103 -0.40 -12.38 -10.69
C GLU A 103 0.80 -12.25 -9.76
N ARG A 104 1.99 -12.32 -10.34
CA ARG A 104 3.26 -12.31 -9.60
C ARG A 104 4.15 -11.16 -10.01
N ASN A 105 5.08 -10.80 -9.12
CA ASN A 105 6.06 -9.74 -9.36
C ASN A 105 5.45 -8.37 -9.65
N ILE A 106 4.29 -8.07 -9.06
CA ILE A 106 3.71 -6.74 -9.15
C ILE A 106 4.65 -5.77 -8.41
N PRO A 107 5.21 -4.76 -9.07
CA PRO A 107 6.15 -3.85 -8.44
C PRO A 107 5.51 -3.11 -7.26
N LEU A 108 6.22 -3.05 -6.15
CA LEU A 108 5.81 -2.32 -4.95
C LEU A 108 6.80 -1.21 -4.63
N THR A 109 6.31 0.01 -4.55
CA THR A 109 6.98 1.11 -3.87
C THR A 109 6.05 1.65 -2.81
N SER A 110 6.49 1.63 -1.56
CA SER A 110 5.73 2.13 -0.42
C SER A 110 6.64 2.92 0.51
N MET A 111 6.06 3.43 1.59
CA MET A 111 6.77 4.18 2.61
C MET A 111 6.43 3.64 3.99
N CYS A 112 7.45 3.36 4.79
CA CYS A 112 7.26 2.97 6.18
C CYS A 112 6.68 4.15 6.98
N SER A 113 5.59 3.89 7.72
CA SER A 113 4.92 4.92 8.53
C SER A 113 5.75 5.39 9.74
N HIS A 114 6.79 4.65 10.14
CA HIS A 114 7.58 4.98 11.32
C HIS A 114 8.62 6.07 11.06
N HIS A 115 9.41 5.93 9.98
CA HIS A 115 10.53 6.82 9.72
C HIS A 115 10.48 7.43 8.32
N HIS A 116 9.36 7.25 7.60
CA HIS A 116 9.16 7.72 6.23
C HIS A 116 10.26 7.28 5.25
N GLN A 117 10.85 6.11 5.51
CA GLN A 117 11.81 5.51 4.61
C GLN A 117 11.12 4.59 3.61
N THR A 118 11.69 4.47 2.42
CA THR A 118 11.11 3.70 1.33
C THR A 118 11.10 2.21 1.65
N ILE A 119 10.01 1.55 1.25
CA ILE A 119 9.85 0.10 1.16
C ILE A 119 9.79 -0.23 -0.33
N LYS A 120 10.66 -1.11 -0.80
CA LYS A 120 10.67 -1.56 -2.20
C LYS A 120 10.63 -3.07 -2.28
N GLY A 121 9.86 -3.59 -3.22
CA GLY A 121 9.75 -5.03 -3.40
C GLY A 121 8.71 -5.41 -4.44
N VAL A 122 8.12 -6.57 -4.23
CA VAL A 122 7.08 -7.13 -5.11
C VAL A 122 5.92 -7.68 -4.31
N VAL A 123 4.77 -7.72 -4.95
CA VAL A 123 3.55 -8.33 -4.44
C VAL A 123 3.16 -9.48 -5.36
N HIS A 124 2.76 -10.59 -4.75
CA HIS A 124 2.16 -11.73 -5.42
C HIS A 124 0.74 -11.89 -4.93
N ILE A 125 -0.20 -12.05 -5.85
CA ILE A 125 -1.63 -12.17 -5.56
C ILE A 125 -2.14 -13.45 -6.21
N GLY A 126 -2.84 -14.28 -5.45
CA GLY A 126 -3.56 -15.45 -5.96
C GLY A 126 -5.01 -15.43 -5.49
N TYR A 127 -5.94 -15.87 -6.32
CA TYR A 127 -7.32 -16.10 -5.93
C TYR A 127 -7.95 -17.22 -6.78
N ILE A 128 -9.01 -17.82 -6.27
CA ILE A 128 -9.84 -18.79 -7.00
C ILE A 128 -11.26 -18.24 -7.04
N ALA A 129 -11.82 -18.06 -8.24
CA ALA A 129 -13.20 -17.67 -8.41
C ALA A 129 -14.14 -18.74 -7.83
N GLY A 130 -15.25 -18.34 -7.23
CA GLY A 130 -16.31 -19.25 -6.83
C GLY A 130 -17.22 -19.61 -7.99
N GLU A 131 -18.20 -20.45 -7.72
CA GLU A 131 -19.26 -20.78 -8.68
C GLU A 131 -20.03 -19.51 -9.06
N GLY A 132 -20.17 -19.21 -10.35
CA GLY A 132 -20.70 -17.93 -10.82
C GLY A 132 -19.87 -16.69 -10.44
N GLY A 133 -18.63 -16.91 -9.99
CA GLY A 133 -17.72 -15.86 -9.54
C GLY A 133 -17.14 -15.00 -10.65
N GLN A 134 -16.31 -14.06 -10.24
CA GLN A 134 -15.72 -13.06 -11.12
C GLN A 134 -14.21 -13.24 -11.22
N VAL A 135 -13.69 -13.04 -12.43
CA VAL A 135 -12.25 -12.83 -12.66
C VAL A 135 -11.97 -11.35 -12.88
N ILE A 136 -10.84 -10.88 -12.38
CA ILE A 136 -10.48 -9.47 -12.44
C ILE A 136 -9.50 -9.25 -13.59
N GLY A 137 -9.67 -8.15 -14.31
CA GLY A 137 -8.68 -7.73 -15.30
C GLY A 137 -7.30 -7.51 -14.66
N LEU A 138 -6.24 -8.05 -15.27
CA LEU A 138 -4.87 -8.05 -14.76
C LEU A 138 -4.41 -6.67 -14.26
N SER A 139 -4.60 -5.62 -15.06
CA SER A 139 -4.24 -4.25 -14.70
C SER A 139 -4.92 -3.71 -13.44
N LYS A 140 -6.00 -4.35 -12.98
CA LYS A 140 -6.74 -3.90 -11.79
C LYS A 140 -6.06 -4.33 -10.50
N LEU A 141 -5.42 -5.51 -10.49
CA LEU A 141 -4.61 -5.97 -9.37
C LEU A 141 -3.40 -5.04 -9.17
N ASN A 142 -2.73 -4.65 -10.27
CA ASN A 142 -1.65 -3.67 -10.22
C ASN A 142 -2.10 -2.33 -9.60
N ARG A 143 -3.27 -1.82 -10.00
CA ARG A 143 -3.81 -0.56 -9.44
C ARG A 143 -4.17 -0.67 -7.96
N ILE A 144 -4.62 -1.84 -7.50
CA ILE A 144 -4.85 -2.09 -6.07
C ILE A 144 -3.52 -2.00 -5.32
N VAL A 145 -2.47 -2.67 -5.81
CA VAL A 145 -1.14 -2.63 -5.18
C VAL A 145 -0.60 -1.21 -5.14
N GLU A 146 -0.66 -0.47 -6.24
CA GLU A 146 -0.21 0.92 -6.32
C GLU A 146 -0.97 1.81 -5.34
N LEU A 147 -2.31 1.75 -5.32
CA LEU A 147 -3.14 2.57 -4.45
C LEU A 147 -2.79 2.37 -2.97
N PHE A 148 -2.65 1.11 -2.54
CA PHE A 148 -2.35 0.80 -1.14
C PHE A 148 -0.86 1.01 -0.82
N GLY A 149 0.04 0.80 -1.77
CA GLY A 149 1.46 1.10 -1.63
C GLY A 149 1.71 2.58 -1.37
N ARG A 150 0.92 3.46 -1.96
CA ARG A 150 1.04 4.92 -1.85
C ARG A 150 0.27 5.51 -0.66
N ARG A 151 0.33 4.89 0.52
CA ARG A 151 -0.43 5.36 1.70
C ARG A 151 0.40 5.59 2.96
N GLY A 152 1.61 5.07 3.02
CA GLY A 152 2.41 5.02 4.24
C GLY A 152 1.81 4.04 5.25
N ALA A 153 2.45 2.89 5.42
CA ALA A 153 1.98 1.82 6.31
C ALA A 153 3.15 0.96 6.78
N ILE A 154 2.91 0.09 7.76
CA ILE A 154 3.76 -1.07 7.99
C ILE A 154 3.38 -2.19 7.00
N GLN A 155 4.32 -3.06 6.69
CA GLN A 155 4.12 -4.06 5.65
C GLN A 155 2.97 -5.03 5.95
N GLU A 156 2.73 -5.38 7.20
CA GLU A 156 1.63 -6.26 7.62
C GLU A 156 0.26 -5.63 7.34
N GLN A 157 0.12 -4.33 7.59
CA GLN A 157 -1.12 -3.60 7.29
C GLN A 157 -1.31 -3.44 5.79
N LEU A 158 -0.23 -3.16 5.04
CA LEU A 158 -0.26 -3.07 3.59
C LEU A 158 -0.71 -4.40 2.97
N THR A 159 -0.12 -5.52 3.39
CA THR A 159 -0.50 -6.87 2.94
C THR A 159 -1.98 -7.15 3.23
N SER A 160 -2.43 -6.78 4.42
CA SER A 160 -3.83 -6.93 4.82
C SER A 160 -4.78 -6.07 4.00
N ALA A 161 -4.39 -4.84 3.69
CA ALA A 161 -5.21 -3.91 2.90
C ALA A 161 -5.37 -4.39 1.45
N ILE A 162 -4.29 -4.84 0.82
CA ILE A 162 -4.31 -5.40 -0.53
C ILE A 162 -5.19 -6.66 -0.55
N HIS A 163 -4.98 -7.60 0.39
CA HIS A 163 -5.79 -8.80 0.48
C HIS A 163 -7.28 -8.49 0.59
N ASN A 164 -7.67 -7.61 1.52
CA ASN A 164 -9.08 -7.27 1.73
C ASN A 164 -9.70 -6.58 0.51
N ALA A 165 -8.92 -5.78 -0.22
CA ALA A 165 -9.39 -5.15 -1.45
C ALA A 165 -9.61 -6.19 -2.55
N VAL A 166 -8.69 -7.13 -2.74
CA VAL A 166 -8.84 -8.23 -3.70
C VAL A 166 -10.03 -9.11 -3.33
N ASP A 167 -10.15 -9.50 -2.07
CA ASP A 167 -11.26 -10.32 -1.56
C ASP A 167 -12.63 -9.66 -1.83
N LYS A 168 -12.71 -8.35 -1.60
CA LYS A 168 -13.94 -7.58 -1.87
C LYS A 168 -14.32 -7.53 -3.35
N VAL A 169 -13.34 -7.32 -4.24
CA VAL A 169 -13.62 -7.13 -5.68
C VAL A 169 -13.79 -8.45 -6.43
N THR A 170 -13.31 -9.56 -5.88
CA THR A 170 -13.56 -10.93 -6.39
C THR A 170 -14.80 -11.58 -5.81
N GLY A 171 -15.64 -10.87 -5.12
CA GLY A 171 -16.80 -11.34 -4.36
C GLY A 171 -17.32 -12.75 -4.68
N GLY A 172 -17.58 -13.56 -3.65
CA GLY A 172 -17.94 -14.97 -3.84
C GLY A 172 -16.76 -15.88 -4.23
N ASN A 173 -15.50 -15.42 -4.06
CA ASN A 173 -14.31 -16.23 -4.29
C ASN A 173 -14.20 -17.39 -3.29
N ARG A 174 -13.45 -18.44 -3.65
CA ARG A 174 -13.15 -19.58 -2.77
C ARG A 174 -11.98 -19.30 -1.82
N GLY A 175 -11.23 -18.22 -2.08
CA GLY A 175 -10.12 -17.76 -1.27
C GLY A 175 -9.21 -16.81 -2.05
N VAL A 176 -8.47 -16.02 -1.26
CA VAL A 176 -7.46 -15.06 -1.73
C VAL A 176 -6.17 -15.27 -0.93
N ILE A 177 -5.03 -15.13 -1.57
CA ILE A 177 -3.72 -15.09 -0.93
C ILE A 177 -2.92 -13.92 -1.49
N VAL A 178 -2.28 -13.16 -0.60
CA VAL A 178 -1.38 -12.07 -0.96
C VAL A 178 -0.08 -12.23 -0.20
N THR A 179 1.03 -12.22 -0.91
CA THR A 179 2.38 -12.23 -0.33
C THR A 179 3.13 -10.99 -0.80
N VAL A 180 3.72 -10.28 0.16
CA VAL A 180 4.60 -9.13 -0.08
C VAL A 180 6.01 -9.52 0.31
N VAL A 181 6.96 -9.31 -0.59
CA VAL A 181 8.40 -9.47 -0.36
C VAL A 181 9.06 -8.13 -0.60
N ALA A 182 9.65 -7.53 0.43
CA ALA A 182 10.21 -6.18 0.30
C ALA A 182 11.40 -5.93 1.22
N THR A 183 12.27 -5.02 0.77
CA THR A 183 13.37 -4.43 1.56
C THR A 183 12.91 -3.10 2.17
N HIS A 184 13.48 -2.75 3.32
CA HIS A 184 13.09 -1.60 4.11
C HIS A 184 14.29 -0.68 4.35
N ASN A 185 14.28 0.52 3.75
CA ASN A 185 15.36 1.48 3.97
C ASN A 185 15.42 2.00 5.41
N CYS A 186 14.36 1.87 6.20
CA CYS A 186 14.43 2.17 7.64
C CYS A 186 15.33 1.21 8.42
N VAL A 187 15.70 0.06 7.84
CA VAL A 187 16.64 -0.92 8.40
C VAL A 187 18.02 -0.78 7.74
N SER A 188 18.09 -0.57 6.42
CA SER A 188 19.34 -0.54 5.67
C SER A 188 20.07 0.81 5.76
N CYS A 189 19.38 1.94 5.56
CA CYS A 189 20.03 3.25 5.48
C CYS A 189 20.23 3.95 6.83
N ARG A 190 19.62 3.46 7.90
CA ARG A 190 19.71 4.01 9.26
C ARG A 190 19.48 2.92 10.32
N GLY A 191 19.67 3.25 11.61
CA GLY A 191 19.46 2.33 12.72
C GLY A 191 20.46 1.17 12.68
N VAL A 192 19.98 -0.05 12.47
CA VAL A 192 20.83 -1.27 12.42
C VAL A 192 21.74 -1.32 11.19
N LYS A 193 21.43 -0.58 10.12
CA LYS A 193 22.22 -0.52 8.86
C LYS A 193 22.50 -1.91 8.27
N HIS A 194 21.50 -2.77 8.26
CA HIS A 194 21.61 -4.14 7.73
C HIS A 194 21.11 -4.19 6.29
N ASP A 195 22.04 -4.25 5.34
CA ASP A 195 21.74 -4.42 3.93
C ASP A 195 21.39 -5.88 3.61
N GLY A 196 20.53 -6.10 2.63
CA GLY A 196 20.12 -7.42 2.18
C GLY A 196 19.01 -8.08 3.03
N ALA A 197 18.61 -7.50 4.15
CA ALA A 197 17.46 -7.99 4.89
C ALA A 197 16.17 -7.72 4.12
N SER A 198 15.37 -8.75 3.89
CA SER A 198 14.04 -8.64 3.30
C SER A 198 12.97 -9.16 4.25
N MET A 199 11.79 -8.59 4.16
CA MET A 199 10.62 -9.01 4.93
C MET A 199 9.59 -9.67 4.02
N VAL A 200 9.09 -10.81 4.45
CA VAL A 200 8.00 -11.52 3.77
C VAL A 200 6.77 -11.53 4.65
N THR A 201 5.66 -11.03 4.14
CA THR A 201 4.37 -11.08 4.82
C THR A 201 3.34 -11.72 3.91
N THR A 202 2.53 -12.62 4.48
CA THR A 202 1.46 -13.32 3.74
C THR A 202 0.15 -13.24 4.49
N LYS A 203 -0.92 -12.90 3.78
CA LYS A 203 -2.29 -13.03 4.26
C LYS A 203 -3.10 -13.92 3.32
N ALA A 204 -3.89 -14.82 3.89
CA ALA A 204 -4.68 -15.79 3.13
C ALA A 204 -6.07 -15.97 3.73
N SER A 205 -7.06 -16.22 2.87
CA SER A 205 -8.44 -16.56 3.21
C SER A 205 -8.91 -17.82 2.45
N GLY A 206 -10.06 -18.33 2.84
CA GLY A 206 -10.68 -19.47 2.18
C GLY A 206 -9.74 -20.67 2.06
N VAL A 207 -9.67 -21.26 0.87
CA VAL A 207 -8.87 -22.47 0.59
C VAL A 207 -7.35 -22.28 0.78
N PHE A 208 -6.86 -21.05 0.78
CA PHE A 208 -5.43 -20.77 1.01
C PHE A 208 -5.05 -20.70 2.49
N ARG A 209 -6.01 -20.75 3.42
CA ARG A 209 -5.73 -20.52 4.85
C ARG A 209 -5.05 -21.71 5.51
N GLN A 210 -5.32 -22.92 5.05
CA GLN A 210 -4.72 -24.14 5.60
C GLN A 210 -3.38 -24.45 4.93
N ASN A 211 -2.34 -24.71 5.73
CA ASN A 211 -0.99 -24.98 5.21
C ASN A 211 -0.91 -26.29 4.40
N THR A 212 -1.79 -27.25 4.69
CA THR A 212 -1.90 -28.55 3.99
C THR A 212 -2.67 -28.47 2.68
N ASN A 213 -3.25 -27.30 2.33
CA ASN A 213 -4.07 -27.17 1.13
C ASN A 213 -3.19 -27.09 -0.13
N LEU A 214 -3.51 -27.88 -1.15
CA LEU A 214 -2.81 -27.90 -2.43
C LEU A 214 -2.76 -26.55 -3.13
N ALA A 215 -3.84 -25.76 -3.06
CA ALA A 215 -3.87 -24.44 -3.68
C ALA A 215 -2.82 -23.47 -3.08
N ARG A 216 -2.60 -23.55 -1.75
CA ARG A 216 -1.54 -22.77 -1.11
C ARG A 216 -0.15 -23.21 -1.57
N LYS A 217 0.07 -24.52 -1.69
CA LYS A 217 1.33 -25.06 -2.20
C LYS A 217 1.57 -24.64 -3.65
N GLU A 218 0.56 -24.78 -4.51
CA GLU A 218 0.59 -24.39 -5.93
C GLU A 218 0.91 -22.89 -6.07
N PHE A 219 0.30 -22.03 -5.24
CA PHE A 219 0.62 -20.60 -5.24
C PHE A 219 2.11 -20.35 -4.96
N PHE A 220 2.65 -20.93 -3.87
CA PHE A 220 4.07 -20.73 -3.52
C PHE A 220 5.02 -21.33 -4.54
N ASP A 221 4.70 -22.47 -5.13
CA ASP A 221 5.51 -23.06 -6.18
C ASP A 221 5.49 -22.20 -7.44
N SER A 222 4.34 -21.65 -7.81
CA SER A 222 4.21 -20.75 -8.97
C SER A 222 4.99 -19.45 -8.84
N ILE A 223 5.07 -18.87 -7.63
CA ILE A 223 5.85 -17.63 -7.42
C ILE A 223 7.35 -17.86 -7.31
N LYS A 224 7.80 -19.10 -7.01
CA LYS A 224 9.22 -19.50 -7.00
C LYS A 224 9.81 -19.77 -8.40
N ILE A 225 8.97 -20.03 -9.40
CA ILE A 225 9.43 -20.33 -10.76
C ILE A 225 10.27 -19.15 -11.25
N ASN A 226 11.54 -19.46 -11.48
CA ASN A 226 12.64 -18.52 -11.72
C ASN A 226 12.27 -17.38 -12.65
N ASN A 227 12.41 -16.18 -12.15
CA ASN A 227 12.61 -15.01 -12.97
C ASN A 227 14.01 -15.13 -13.57
N GLY A 228 14.11 -15.42 -14.86
CA GLY A 228 15.40 -15.29 -15.54
C GLY A 228 15.99 -13.91 -15.23
N GLY A 229 16.97 -13.85 -14.35
CA GLY A 229 17.94 -12.79 -14.28
C GLY A 229 17.65 -11.57 -13.38
N HIS A 230 16.61 -11.52 -12.57
CA HIS A 230 16.50 -10.47 -11.54
C HIS A 230 16.61 -11.07 -10.14
N GLN A 231 17.86 -11.22 -9.70
CA GLN A 231 18.16 -11.27 -8.27
C GLN A 231 17.85 -9.90 -7.68
N ILE A 232 16.98 -9.88 -6.67
CA ILE A 232 16.80 -8.73 -5.77
C ILE A 232 17.96 -8.72 -4.78
#